data_c04b1dc269c47a89ea8c5702317e3df4
#
_entry.id   c04b1dc269c47a89ea8c5702317e3df4
#
_cell.length_a   1.000
_cell.length_b   1.000
_cell.length_c   1.000
_cell.angle_alpha   90.00
_cell.angle_beta   90.00
_cell.angle_gamma   90.00
#
_symmetry.space_group_name_H-M   'P 1'
#
loop_
_entity.id
_entity.type
_entity.pdbx_description
1 polymer ?
#
loop_
_entity_poly.entity_id
_entity_poly.type
_entity_poly.pdbx_seq_one_letter_code
_entity_poly.pdbx_strand_id
1 'polypeptide(L)'
;MTPPAPAASSVPPETGARQQRVAVYGICEEGTGKDGRVLLVRAAPHLTVAGQWFLPGGGLDHGEDPVDGLRREFREETGLAITVGPLLGILSDVFTLPDGASLHTLRIVYAVDGHSGELRDEVDGSSDIARWVPLDQALDLPLRPYVLRALTELRGD
;
A
#
# COMPACT_ATOMS: atom_id res chain seq x y z
N MET A 1 13.66 -10.89 35.19
CA MET A 1 12.67 -11.72 34.48
C MET A 1 13.00 -11.62 32.98
N THR A 2 13.32 -12.75 32.40
CA THR A 2 13.59 -12.80 30.95
C THR A 2 12.25 -12.73 30.20
N PRO A 3 12.09 -11.84 29.19
CA PRO A 3 10.86 -11.84 28.41
C PRO A 3 10.68 -13.19 27.72
N PRO A 4 9.46 -13.66 27.53
CA PRO A 4 9.23 -14.89 26.81
C PRO A 4 9.82 -14.78 25.41
N ALA A 5 10.40 -15.88 24.92
CA ALA A 5 10.86 -15.93 23.54
C ALA A 5 9.68 -15.64 22.61
N PRO A 6 9.89 -14.91 21.51
CA PRO A 6 8.83 -14.69 20.53
C PRO A 6 8.32 -16.06 20.06
N ALA A 7 7.00 -16.17 19.90
CA ALA A 7 6.40 -17.39 19.38
C ALA A 7 7.09 -17.75 18.05
N ALA A 8 7.36 -19.04 17.87
CA ALA A 8 7.92 -19.52 16.62
C ALA A 8 7.05 -19.05 15.46
N SER A 9 7.62 -18.30 14.54
CA SER A 9 6.91 -17.84 13.35
C SER A 9 6.50 -19.06 12.52
N SER A 10 5.25 -19.05 12.02
CA SER A 10 4.80 -20.03 11.02
C SER A 10 5.39 -19.80 9.64
N VAL A 11 6.18 -18.73 9.49
CA VAL A 11 6.86 -18.37 8.25
C VAL A 11 8.00 -19.34 7.98
N PRO A 12 8.16 -19.87 6.75
CA PRO A 12 9.29 -20.72 6.41
C PRO A 12 10.63 -20.06 6.74
N PRO A 13 11.66 -20.81 7.14
CA PRO A 13 12.96 -20.23 7.38
C PRO A 13 13.53 -19.59 6.10
N GLU A 14 14.26 -18.51 6.28
CA GLU A 14 14.94 -17.82 5.19
C GLU A 14 15.98 -18.76 4.54
N THR A 15 15.90 -18.95 3.22
CA THR A 15 16.74 -19.91 2.48
C THR A 15 17.77 -19.26 1.58
N GLY A 16 18.09 -18.00 1.77
CA GLY A 16 19.28 -17.43 1.15
C GLY A 16 19.11 -16.08 0.52
N ALA A 17 18.40 -15.95 -0.60
CA ALA A 17 18.36 -14.69 -1.32
C ALA A 17 17.70 -13.59 -0.47
N ARG A 18 18.40 -12.46 -0.36
CA ARG A 18 17.89 -11.26 0.29
C ARG A 18 17.62 -10.22 -0.78
N GLN A 19 16.39 -9.70 -0.78
CA GLN A 19 15.97 -8.72 -1.77
C GLN A 19 15.48 -7.48 -1.04
N GLN A 20 15.73 -6.33 -1.62
CA GLN A 20 15.18 -5.07 -1.15
C GLN A 20 14.31 -4.47 -2.23
N ARG A 21 13.16 -3.94 -1.81
CA ARG A 21 12.22 -3.28 -2.68
C ARG A 21 11.87 -1.93 -2.10
N VAL A 22 11.89 -0.91 -2.93
CA VAL A 22 11.38 0.40 -2.57
C VAL A 22 10.05 0.60 -3.28
N ALA A 23 9.02 0.92 -2.52
CA ALA A 23 7.68 1.14 -3.02
C ALA A 23 7.15 2.49 -2.53
N VAL A 24 6.21 3.05 -3.26
CA VAL A 24 5.60 4.35 -2.96
C VAL A 24 4.09 4.21 -2.94
N TYR A 25 3.44 4.86 -1.98
CA TYR A 25 2.00 4.79 -1.78
C TYR A 25 1.44 6.15 -1.43
N GLY A 26 0.16 6.37 -1.73
CA GLY A 26 -0.52 7.62 -1.41
C GLY A 26 -1.76 7.41 -0.56
N ILE A 27 -1.93 8.24 0.47
CA ILE A 27 -3.19 8.36 1.20
C ILE A 27 -3.98 9.47 0.53
N CYS A 28 -4.99 9.08 -0.22
CA CYS A 28 -5.87 9.96 -0.97
C CYS A 28 -7.25 9.94 -0.32
N GLU A 29 -7.68 11.08 0.18
CA GLU A 29 -8.93 11.19 0.93
C GLU A 29 -9.88 12.19 0.28
N GLU A 30 -11.17 11.95 0.46
CA GLU A 30 -12.25 12.90 0.12
C GLU A 30 -13.19 13.07 1.31
N GLY A 31 -13.80 14.24 1.41
CA GLY A 31 -14.74 14.53 2.48
C GLY A 31 -14.06 14.74 3.82
N THR A 32 -14.87 15.01 4.83
CA THR A 32 -14.39 15.28 6.19
C THR A 32 -15.29 14.62 7.23
N GLY A 33 -14.75 14.36 8.42
CA GLY A 33 -15.50 13.78 9.52
C GLY A 33 -16.13 12.44 9.16
N LYS A 34 -17.42 12.28 9.45
CA LYS A 34 -18.15 11.03 9.17
C LYS A 34 -18.32 10.74 7.68
N ASP A 35 -18.17 11.75 6.82
CA ASP A 35 -18.29 11.60 5.37
C ASP A 35 -16.93 11.37 4.71
N GLY A 36 -15.86 11.28 5.51
CA GLY A 36 -14.51 11.04 5.02
C GLY A 36 -14.37 9.67 4.38
N ARG A 37 -13.67 9.63 3.23
CA ARG A 37 -13.41 8.40 2.48
C ARG A 37 -11.95 8.36 2.07
N VAL A 38 -11.40 7.17 1.98
CA VAL A 38 -10.05 6.92 1.50
C VAL A 38 -10.09 6.06 0.25
N LEU A 39 -9.20 6.34 -0.69
CA LEU A 39 -9.08 5.55 -1.91
C LEU A 39 -8.25 4.32 -1.64
N LEU A 40 -8.83 3.16 -1.89
CA LEU A 40 -8.17 1.86 -1.76
C LEU A 40 -8.31 1.07 -3.06
N VAL A 41 -7.36 0.18 -3.29
CA VAL A 41 -7.38 -0.75 -4.42
C VAL A 41 -7.29 -2.18 -3.90
N ARG A 42 -7.91 -3.11 -4.63
CA ARG A 42 -7.92 -4.52 -4.24
C ARG A 42 -6.92 -5.29 -5.09
N ALA A 43 -6.17 -6.18 -4.45
CA ALA A 43 -5.22 -7.04 -5.14
C ALA A 43 -5.93 -7.98 -6.12
N ALA A 44 -5.38 -8.10 -7.33
CA ALA A 44 -5.96 -8.90 -8.39
C ALA A 44 -5.97 -10.40 -8.04
N PRO A 45 -6.92 -11.18 -8.63
CA PRO A 45 -7.10 -12.60 -8.26
C PRO A 45 -5.89 -13.50 -8.48
N HIS A 46 -4.99 -13.14 -9.39
CA HIS A 46 -3.79 -13.94 -9.68
C HIS A 46 -2.64 -13.75 -8.69
N LEU A 47 -2.75 -12.78 -7.78
CA LEU A 47 -1.71 -12.51 -6.79
C LEU A 47 -1.88 -13.38 -5.54
N THR A 48 -0.77 -13.64 -4.83
CA THR A 48 -0.81 -14.37 -3.56
C THR A 48 -1.60 -13.64 -2.49
N VAL A 49 -1.71 -12.31 -2.60
CA VAL A 49 -2.48 -11.45 -1.68
C VAL A 49 -3.87 -11.13 -2.23
N ALA A 50 -4.37 -11.92 -3.17
CA ALA A 50 -5.68 -11.70 -3.81
C ALA A 50 -6.79 -11.39 -2.81
N GLY A 51 -7.60 -10.40 -3.13
CA GLY A 51 -8.72 -9.98 -2.29
C GLY A 51 -8.36 -9.06 -1.14
N GLN A 52 -7.08 -8.87 -0.84
CA GLN A 52 -6.66 -7.90 0.16
C GLN A 52 -6.63 -6.49 -0.44
N TRP A 53 -6.89 -5.51 0.41
CA TRP A 53 -6.92 -4.10 0.01
C TRP A 53 -5.63 -3.40 0.40
N PHE A 54 -5.20 -2.49 -0.45
CA PHE A 54 -4.00 -1.70 -0.23
C PHE A 54 -4.16 -0.26 -0.71
N LEU A 55 -3.24 0.60 -0.31
CA LEU A 55 -3.18 1.97 -0.81
C LEU A 55 -2.75 1.95 -2.28
N PRO A 56 -3.27 2.87 -3.11
CA PRO A 56 -2.73 3.02 -4.47
C PRO A 56 -1.23 3.31 -4.42
N GLY A 57 -0.48 2.59 -5.22
CA GLY A 57 0.96 2.68 -5.24
C GLY A 57 1.59 1.35 -5.64
N GLY A 58 2.89 1.26 -5.50
CA GLY A 58 3.63 0.05 -5.82
C GLY A 58 5.12 0.27 -5.91
N GLY A 59 5.82 -0.72 -6.41
CA GLY A 59 7.27 -0.68 -6.54
C GLY A 59 7.75 0.39 -7.52
N LEU A 60 8.84 1.05 -7.17
CA LEU A 60 9.50 1.97 -8.07
C LEU A 60 10.28 1.21 -9.14
N ASP A 61 10.26 1.73 -10.35
CA ASP A 61 11.17 1.27 -11.39
C ASP A 61 12.59 1.74 -11.08
N HIS A 62 13.58 1.04 -11.62
CA HIS A 62 14.96 1.42 -11.41
C HIS A 62 15.22 2.86 -11.86
N GLY A 63 15.71 3.70 -10.96
CA GLY A 63 16.00 5.11 -11.25
C GLY A 63 14.79 6.04 -11.26
N GLU A 64 13.59 5.53 -10.98
CA GLU A 64 12.38 6.33 -10.95
C GLU A 64 12.31 7.17 -9.67
N ASP A 65 11.98 8.45 -9.82
CA ASP A 65 11.72 9.33 -8.68
C ASP A 65 10.43 8.90 -7.97
N PRO A 66 10.40 8.87 -6.63
CA PRO A 66 9.21 8.42 -5.88
C PRO A 66 7.93 9.18 -6.24
N VAL A 67 7.99 10.49 -6.42
CA VAL A 67 6.80 11.28 -6.76
C VAL A 67 6.27 10.90 -8.15
N ASP A 68 7.17 10.73 -9.12
CA ASP A 68 6.78 10.31 -10.47
C ASP A 68 6.22 8.88 -10.46
N GLY A 69 6.81 8.00 -9.67
CA GLY A 69 6.32 6.63 -9.50
C GLY A 69 4.92 6.59 -8.90
N LEU A 70 4.65 7.43 -7.91
CA LEU A 70 3.33 7.51 -7.31
C LEU A 70 2.28 8.00 -8.32
N ARG A 71 2.61 9.02 -9.12
CA ARG A 71 1.72 9.50 -10.18
C ARG A 71 1.42 8.43 -11.20
N ARG A 72 2.44 7.67 -11.61
CA ARG A 72 2.30 6.56 -12.55
C ARG A 72 1.38 5.48 -11.98
N GLU A 73 1.60 5.05 -10.76
CA GLU A 73 0.80 4.01 -10.10
C GLU A 73 -0.66 4.43 -9.95
N PHE A 74 -0.93 5.67 -9.53
CA PHE A 74 -2.30 6.17 -9.43
C PHE A 74 -3.01 6.14 -10.78
N ARG A 75 -2.34 6.54 -11.84
CA ARG A 75 -2.92 6.51 -13.18
C ARG A 75 -3.23 5.09 -13.61
N GLU A 76 -2.31 4.17 -13.39
CA GLU A 76 -2.48 2.76 -13.77
C GLU A 76 -3.59 2.08 -12.97
N GLU A 77 -3.61 2.26 -11.66
CA GLU A 77 -4.51 1.54 -10.76
C GLU A 77 -5.87 2.20 -10.61
N THR A 78 -5.96 3.51 -10.71
CA THR A 78 -7.18 4.27 -10.40
C THR A 78 -7.68 5.16 -11.54
N GLY A 79 -6.87 5.43 -12.53
CA GLY A 79 -7.20 6.37 -13.60
C GLY A 79 -7.08 7.84 -13.21
N LEU A 80 -6.70 8.14 -11.98
CA LEU A 80 -6.65 9.52 -11.49
C LEU A 80 -5.28 10.16 -11.75
N ALA A 81 -5.31 11.44 -12.10
CA ALA A 81 -4.16 12.32 -12.03
C ALA A 81 -4.13 12.96 -10.65
N ILE A 82 -2.97 12.98 -10.01
CA ILE A 82 -2.87 13.46 -8.62
C ILE A 82 -1.86 14.59 -8.48
N THR A 83 -2.07 15.38 -7.44
CA THR A 83 -1.08 16.31 -6.89
C THR A 83 -0.53 15.67 -5.63
N VAL A 84 0.76 15.35 -5.62
CA VAL A 84 1.42 14.73 -4.48
C VAL A 84 1.69 15.79 -3.42
N GLY A 85 1.27 15.50 -2.21
CA GLY A 85 1.46 16.38 -1.05
C GLY A 85 2.70 16.01 -0.24
N PRO A 86 2.71 16.31 1.06
CA PRO A 86 3.88 16.06 1.90
C PRO A 86 4.13 14.58 2.13
N LEU A 87 5.40 14.25 2.35
CA LEU A 87 5.81 12.94 2.84
C LEU A 87 5.24 12.72 4.24
N LEU A 88 4.48 11.65 4.43
CA LEU A 88 3.91 11.30 5.72
C LEU A 88 4.83 10.41 6.55
N GLY A 89 5.57 9.53 5.90
CA GLY A 89 6.50 8.65 6.57
C GLY A 89 6.99 7.50 5.70
N ILE A 90 7.87 6.70 6.29
CA ILE A 90 8.40 5.50 5.66
C ILE A 90 8.11 4.32 6.59
N LEU A 91 7.46 3.30 6.05
CA LEU A 91 7.21 2.05 6.75
C LEU A 91 8.16 0.98 6.22
N SER A 92 8.55 0.07 7.08
CA SER A 92 9.47 -1.00 6.72
C SER A 92 8.89 -2.34 7.18
N ASP A 93 8.97 -3.33 6.32
CA ASP A 93 8.58 -4.69 6.65
C ASP A 93 9.45 -5.71 5.93
N VAL A 94 9.50 -6.91 6.47
CA VAL A 94 10.26 -8.03 5.90
C VAL A 94 9.34 -9.22 5.80
N PHE A 95 9.28 -9.82 4.63
CA PHE A 95 8.50 -11.03 4.36
C PHE A 95 9.40 -12.14 3.83
N THR A 96 9.08 -13.37 4.21
CA THR A 96 9.65 -14.54 3.55
C THR A 96 8.73 -14.93 2.39
N LEU A 97 9.29 -14.92 1.19
CA LEU A 97 8.57 -15.29 -0.03
C LEU A 97 8.38 -16.82 -0.10
N PRO A 98 7.44 -17.31 -0.95
CA PRO A 98 7.20 -18.76 -1.08
C PRO A 98 8.45 -19.58 -1.47
N ASP A 99 9.39 -18.98 -2.17
CA ASP A 99 10.67 -19.61 -2.54
C ASP A 99 11.71 -19.57 -1.42
N GLY A 100 11.38 -18.98 -0.27
CA GLY A 100 12.29 -18.84 0.88
C GLY A 100 13.15 -17.58 0.85
N ALA A 101 13.08 -16.77 -0.19
CA ALA A 101 13.80 -15.49 -0.22
C ALA A 101 13.21 -14.52 0.81
N SER A 102 14.07 -13.68 1.39
CA SER A 102 13.67 -12.61 2.31
C SER A 102 13.49 -11.31 1.54
N LEU A 103 12.30 -10.75 1.58
CA LEU A 103 11.98 -9.48 0.92
C LEU A 103 11.82 -8.38 1.97
N HIS A 104 12.76 -7.43 1.96
CA HIS A 104 12.69 -6.21 2.76
C HIS A 104 12.10 -5.09 1.90
N THR A 105 10.94 -4.57 2.29
CA THR A 105 10.28 -3.49 1.56
C THR A 105 10.31 -2.20 2.39
N LEU A 106 10.78 -1.13 1.77
CA LEU A 106 10.62 0.23 2.26
C LEU A 106 9.44 0.85 1.53
N ARG A 107 8.47 1.36 2.28
CA ARG A 107 7.23 1.94 1.76
C ARG A 107 7.20 3.42 2.07
N ILE A 108 7.39 4.22 1.05
CA ILE A 108 7.34 5.68 1.14
C ILE A 108 5.89 6.11 1.00
N VAL A 109 5.32 6.76 2.00
CA VAL A 109 3.91 7.13 2.03
C VAL A 109 3.77 8.65 1.97
N TYR A 110 3.07 9.13 0.95
CA TYR A 110 2.75 10.54 0.76
C TYR A 110 1.27 10.80 1.01
N ALA A 111 0.96 12.02 1.46
CA ALA A 111 -0.39 12.55 1.30
C ALA A 111 -0.64 12.91 -0.15
N VAL A 112 -1.89 12.80 -0.59
CA VAL A 112 -2.34 13.27 -1.91
C VAL A 112 -3.18 14.51 -1.68
N ASP A 113 -2.70 15.65 -2.18
CA ASP A 113 -3.34 16.96 -1.94
C ASP A 113 -4.50 17.25 -2.89
N GLY A 114 -4.55 16.58 -4.02
CA GLY A 114 -5.62 16.78 -4.97
C GLY A 114 -5.61 15.70 -6.06
N HIS A 115 -6.76 15.54 -6.69
CA HIS A 115 -6.90 14.57 -7.78
C HIS A 115 -7.92 15.06 -8.80
N SER A 116 -7.81 14.52 -10.02
CA SER A 116 -8.75 14.80 -11.11
C SER A 116 -8.87 13.58 -12.02
N GLY A 117 -9.88 13.61 -12.88
CA GLY A 117 -10.18 12.49 -13.77
C GLY A 117 -11.27 11.58 -13.23
N GLU A 118 -11.52 10.50 -13.92
CA GLU A 118 -12.52 9.49 -13.57
C GLU A 118 -11.87 8.29 -12.92
N LEU A 119 -12.42 7.87 -11.78
CA LEU A 119 -12.01 6.62 -11.13
C LEU A 119 -12.36 5.44 -12.03
N ARG A 120 -11.40 4.58 -12.30
CA ARG A 120 -11.59 3.35 -13.06
C ARG A 120 -10.78 2.21 -12.46
N ASP A 121 -11.23 0.99 -12.74
CA ASP A 121 -10.50 -0.20 -12.32
C ASP A 121 -9.35 -0.48 -13.29
N GLU A 122 -8.28 -1.05 -12.78
CA GLU A 122 -7.17 -1.54 -13.60
C GLU A 122 -7.55 -2.85 -14.29
N VAL A 123 -7.13 -2.99 -15.55
CA VAL A 123 -7.34 -4.21 -16.34
C VAL A 123 -5.99 -4.88 -16.55
N ASP A 124 -5.92 -6.20 -16.29
CA ASP A 124 -4.72 -7.01 -16.48
C ASP A 124 -3.48 -6.54 -15.71
N GLY A 125 -3.69 -5.92 -14.54
CA GLY A 125 -2.63 -5.43 -13.70
C GLY A 125 -2.60 -6.07 -12.31
N SER A 126 -1.99 -5.38 -11.37
CA SER A 126 -1.85 -5.84 -9.98
C SER A 126 -3.08 -5.63 -9.12
N SER A 127 -4.01 -4.78 -9.57
CA SER A 127 -5.28 -4.54 -8.89
C SER A 127 -6.47 -4.85 -9.79
N ASP A 128 -7.63 -5.10 -9.21
CA ASP A 128 -8.85 -5.36 -9.96
C ASP A 128 -9.99 -4.37 -9.67
N ILE A 129 -9.98 -3.72 -8.53
CA ILE A 129 -11.00 -2.74 -8.14
C ILE A 129 -10.33 -1.55 -7.48
N ALA A 130 -10.74 -0.34 -7.86
CA ALA A 130 -10.40 0.91 -7.17
C ALA A 130 -11.69 1.51 -6.60
N ARG A 131 -11.69 1.88 -5.31
CA ARG A 131 -12.93 2.32 -4.65
C ARG A 131 -12.65 3.36 -3.56
N TRP A 132 -13.53 4.33 -3.48
CA TRP A 132 -13.63 5.21 -2.31
C TRP A 132 -14.31 4.46 -1.18
N VAL A 133 -13.62 4.28 -0.07
CA VAL A 133 -14.11 3.52 1.09
C VAL A 133 -14.30 4.48 2.25
N PRO A 134 -15.49 4.50 2.87
CA PRO A 134 -15.68 5.29 4.09
C PRO A 134 -14.62 4.92 5.13
N LEU A 135 -14.05 5.93 5.78
CA LEU A 135 -12.96 5.72 6.75
C LEU A 135 -13.38 4.82 7.92
N ASP A 136 -14.65 4.93 8.35
CA ASP A 136 -15.19 4.08 9.41
C ASP A 136 -15.35 2.61 8.99
N GLN A 137 -15.34 2.31 7.70
CA GLN A 137 -15.45 0.96 7.16
C GLN A 137 -14.10 0.41 6.68
N ALA A 138 -13.13 1.28 6.42
CA ALA A 138 -11.84 0.87 5.85
C ALA A 138 -11.12 -0.14 6.73
N LEU A 139 -11.15 0.04 8.04
CA LEU A 139 -10.48 -0.85 9.00
C LEU A 139 -11.15 -2.23 9.11
N ASP A 140 -12.37 -2.38 8.62
CA ASP A 140 -13.09 -3.66 8.62
C ASP A 140 -12.78 -4.51 7.38
N LEU A 141 -12.08 -3.93 6.40
CA LEU A 141 -11.67 -4.65 5.20
C LEU A 141 -10.44 -5.52 5.47
N PRO A 142 -10.23 -6.58 4.67
CA PRO A 142 -8.99 -7.35 4.72
C PRO A 142 -7.85 -6.53 4.12
N LEU A 143 -7.25 -5.69 4.95
CA LEU A 143 -6.17 -4.79 4.55
C LEU A 143 -4.82 -5.50 4.57
N ARG A 144 -3.93 -5.11 3.65
CA ARG A 144 -2.50 -5.42 3.82
C ARG A 144 -2.00 -4.80 5.13
N PRO A 145 -1.11 -5.47 5.88
CA PRO A 145 -0.67 -4.98 7.20
C PRO A 145 -0.15 -3.54 7.20
N TYR A 146 0.60 -3.14 6.17
CA TYR A 146 1.13 -1.78 6.12
C TYR A 146 0.03 -0.71 5.95
N VAL A 147 -1.10 -1.06 5.35
CA VAL A 147 -2.22 -0.12 5.17
C VAL A 147 -2.81 0.26 6.52
N LEU A 148 -3.01 -0.72 7.39
CA LEU A 148 -3.48 -0.46 8.75
C LEU A 148 -2.54 0.50 9.47
N ARG A 149 -1.23 0.25 9.40
CA ARG A 149 -0.23 1.14 9.99
C ARG A 149 -0.27 2.54 9.37
N ALA A 150 -0.36 2.64 8.05
CA ALA A 150 -0.42 3.93 7.38
C ALA A 150 -1.63 4.74 7.82
N LEU A 151 -2.81 4.12 7.87
CA LEU A 151 -4.04 4.80 8.24
C LEU A 151 -4.10 5.18 9.72
N THR A 152 -3.47 4.40 10.60
CA THR A 152 -3.49 4.65 12.06
C THR A 152 -2.32 5.49 12.55
N GLU A 153 -1.15 5.39 11.92
CA GLU A 153 0.08 6.03 12.40
C GLU A 153 0.50 7.25 11.57
N LEU A 154 0.24 7.25 10.27
CA LEU A 154 0.75 8.28 9.37
C LEU A 154 -0.32 9.26 8.88
N ARG A 155 -1.57 8.84 8.86
CA ARG A 155 -2.66 9.68 8.42
C ARG A 155 -2.84 10.84 9.40
N GLY A 156 -2.90 12.07 8.87
CA GLY A 156 -3.20 13.25 9.68
C GLY A 156 -4.64 13.25 10.21
N ASP A 157 -4.87 14.06 11.24
CA ASP A 157 -6.19 14.26 11.85
C ASP A 157 -7.11 15.07 10.92
#